data_03c504bfad6d741d644cf6137f2d87bb
#
_entry.id   03c504bfad6d741d644cf6137f2d87bb
#
_cell.length_a   1.000
_cell.length_b   1.000
_cell.length_c   1.000
_cell.angle_alpha   90.00
_cell.angle_beta   90.00
_cell.angle_gamma   90.00
#
_symmetry.space_group_name_H-M   'P 1'
#
loop_
_entity.id
_entity.type
_entity.pdbx_description
1 polymer ?
#
loop_
_entity_poly.entity_id
_entity_poly.type
_entity_poly.pdbx_seq_one_letter_code
_entity_poly.pdbx_strand_id
1 'polypeptide(L)'
;GSTAAGMEAKPYAIAAGERAIDAQLQRLGLPGCAMAVPDAPGAFQVRYELTGSPLISVLIPNKDHTDDLDRCLTSLYQNAGYDNFEVIVIENNSTDPATEAYYQTIPGRFARCKVVRYQGTFNFSAINNFGAQFADGEHLLLLNNDIEVLSHDFLRELLSYSQRPDVGAVGAKLYYPDDTIQHAGVLMGINGSAGHSHKSYPRTAVGDMYRLVTTQDYMAVTGACLMTKTALYRANGGLDEEKFAVAYNDVDYCLKLWQRGLLNIYTPRAEAYHYESKSRGLDTLSENAKRYEREKANFYAKYKQYIDNYDPYYNPHFNNLFENFGLK
;
A
#
# COMPACT_ATOMS: atom_id res chain seq x y z
N GLY A 1 -5.63 40.20 18.89
CA GLY A 1 -4.76 39.10 18.54
C GLY A 1 -5.12 37.87 19.34
N SER A 2 -5.01 36.68 18.74
CA SER A 2 -5.23 35.42 19.44
C SER A 2 -4.25 35.29 20.61
N THR A 3 -4.78 34.98 21.81
CA THR A 3 -3.97 34.77 23.02
C THR A 3 -3.24 33.40 23.05
N ALA A 4 -3.36 32.61 21.97
CA ALA A 4 -2.74 31.29 21.84
C ALA A 4 -1.52 31.39 20.91
N ALA A 5 -0.33 31.60 21.49
CA ALA A 5 0.94 31.67 20.77
C ALA A 5 1.48 30.29 20.32
N GLY A 6 0.79 29.18 20.64
CA GLY A 6 1.15 27.81 20.28
C GLY A 6 0.36 26.78 21.05
N MET A 7 0.55 25.49 20.74
CA MET A 7 -0.11 24.35 21.43
C MET A 7 0.26 24.27 22.92
N GLU A 8 1.46 24.72 23.29
CA GLU A 8 1.91 24.81 24.69
C GLU A 8 1.04 25.71 25.55
N ALA A 9 0.41 26.73 24.95
CA ALA A 9 -0.50 27.63 25.64
C ALA A 9 -1.85 27.00 26.00
N LYS A 10 -2.19 25.83 25.40
CA LYS A 10 -3.48 25.13 25.61
C LYS A 10 -3.28 23.61 25.68
N PRO A 11 -2.59 23.09 26.70
CA PRO A 11 -2.31 21.65 26.79
C PRO A 11 -3.57 20.78 26.87
N TYR A 12 -4.70 21.36 27.34
CA TYR A 12 -5.99 20.67 27.37
C TYR A 12 -6.59 20.42 25.97
N ALA A 13 -6.13 21.14 24.94
CA ALA A 13 -6.72 21.06 23.58
C ALA A 13 -6.44 19.69 22.94
N ILE A 14 -5.27 19.09 23.17
CA ILE A 14 -4.93 17.75 22.67
C ILE A 14 -5.89 16.72 23.26
N ALA A 15 -5.99 16.64 24.58
CA ALA A 15 -6.88 15.72 25.26
C ALA A 15 -8.38 15.96 24.92
N ALA A 16 -8.77 17.21 24.65
CA ALA A 16 -10.13 17.52 24.18
C ALA A 16 -10.36 17.03 22.77
N GLY A 17 -9.35 17.11 21.87
CA GLY A 17 -9.40 16.57 20.53
C GLY A 17 -9.56 15.05 20.52
N GLU A 18 -8.73 14.34 21.29
CA GLU A 18 -8.84 12.88 21.44
C GLU A 18 -10.23 12.48 21.92
N ARG A 19 -10.74 13.07 23.01
CA ARG A 19 -12.10 12.80 23.51
C ARG A 19 -13.20 13.08 22.48
N ALA A 20 -13.05 14.13 21.68
CA ALA A 20 -14.04 14.47 20.65
C ALA A 20 -14.09 13.42 19.54
N ILE A 21 -12.91 12.91 19.12
CA ILE A 21 -12.82 11.84 18.12
C ILE A 21 -13.33 10.52 18.71
N ASP A 22 -12.95 10.16 19.94
CA ASP A 22 -13.42 8.97 20.63
C ASP A 22 -14.94 8.95 20.76
N ALA A 23 -15.53 10.11 21.15
CA ALA A 23 -17.00 10.25 21.22
C ALA A 23 -17.65 10.08 19.83
N GLN A 24 -17.00 10.49 18.76
CA GLN A 24 -17.49 10.25 17.39
C GLN A 24 -17.38 8.77 17.00
N LEU A 25 -16.27 8.10 17.31
CA LEU A 25 -16.12 6.67 17.09
C LEU A 25 -17.23 5.88 17.79
N GLN A 26 -17.53 6.20 19.05
CA GLN A 26 -18.63 5.60 19.80
C GLN A 26 -19.98 5.80 19.12
N ARG A 27 -20.30 7.04 18.66
CA ARG A 27 -21.55 7.32 17.94
C ARG A 27 -21.68 6.52 16.64
N LEU A 28 -20.56 6.25 15.97
CA LEU A 28 -20.53 5.48 14.73
C LEU A 28 -20.46 3.96 14.96
N GLY A 29 -20.34 3.51 16.22
CA GLY A 29 -20.16 2.10 16.55
C GLY A 29 -18.84 1.52 16.02
N LEU A 30 -17.81 2.37 15.89
CA LEU A 30 -16.47 1.98 15.43
C LEU A 30 -15.54 1.81 16.64
N PRO A 31 -15.20 0.58 17.05
CA PRO A 31 -14.27 0.35 18.15
C PRO A 31 -12.87 0.88 17.80
N GLY A 32 -12.32 1.69 18.70
CA GLY A 32 -11.02 2.30 18.50
C GLY A 32 -10.79 3.49 19.41
N CYS A 33 -9.61 4.10 19.32
CA CYS A 33 -9.26 5.29 20.06
C CYS A 33 -8.45 6.26 19.20
N ALA A 34 -8.58 7.54 19.50
CA ALA A 34 -7.76 8.59 18.94
C ALA A 34 -6.44 8.72 19.73
N MET A 35 -5.38 9.05 19.01
CA MET A 35 -4.07 9.35 19.60
C MET A 35 -3.50 10.59 18.91
N ALA A 36 -2.92 11.50 19.68
CA ALA A 36 -2.15 12.61 19.12
C ALA A 36 -0.94 12.06 18.36
N VAL A 37 -0.65 12.66 17.21
CA VAL A 37 0.54 12.29 16.42
C VAL A 37 1.75 13.00 17.01
N PRO A 38 2.83 12.28 17.40
CA PRO A 38 4.06 12.90 17.85
C PRO A 38 4.60 13.89 16.82
N ASP A 39 5.16 15.00 17.26
CA ASP A 39 5.77 16.04 16.42
C ASP A 39 4.84 16.70 15.36
N ALA A 40 3.52 16.43 15.43
CA ALA A 40 2.51 17.03 14.59
C ALA A 40 1.38 17.66 15.43
N PRO A 41 1.61 18.82 16.05
CA PRO A 41 0.66 19.45 16.99
C PRO A 41 -0.72 19.67 16.37
N GLY A 42 -1.75 19.11 17.02
CA GLY A 42 -3.14 19.20 16.54
C GLY A 42 -3.53 18.16 15.49
N ALA A 43 -2.62 17.30 15.08
CA ALA A 43 -2.94 16.13 14.27
C ALA A 43 -3.26 14.93 15.16
N PHE A 44 -4.22 14.12 14.71
CA PHE A 44 -4.66 12.91 15.39
C PHE A 44 -4.69 11.76 14.39
N GLN A 45 -4.53 10.55 14.92
CA GLN A 45 -4.76 9.31 14.20
C GLN A 45 -5.71 8.42 14.99
N VAL A 46 -6.44 7.57 14.29
CA VAL A 46 -7.33 6.60 14.92
C VAL A 46 -6.69 5.22 14.85
N ARG A 47 -6.64 4.54 15.98
CA ARG A 47 -6.30 3.12 16.06
C ARG A 47 -7.59 2.34 16.25
N TYR A 48 -8.02 1.64 15.18
CA TYR A 48 -9.19 0.78 15.25
C TYR A 48 -8.85 -0.54 15.95
N GLU A 49 -9.78 -1.01 16.78
CA GLU A 49 -9.70 -2.36 17.35
C GLU A 49 -10.02 -3.39 16.28
N LEU A 50 -9.38 -4.56 16.35
CA LEU A 50 -9.67 -5.63 15.43
C LEU A 50 -10.97 -6.36 15.89
N THR A 51 -11.82 -6.65 14.93
CA THR A 51 -13.03 -7.44 15.14
C THR A 51 -12.74 -8.88 14.76
N GLY A 52 -12.70 -9.76 15.75
CA GLY A 52 -12.32 -11.16 15.53
C GLY A 52 -10.84 -11.35 15.18
N SER A 53 -10.56 -12.41 14.46
CA SER A 53 -9.22 -12.77 14.01
C SER A 53 -9.28 -13.28 12.57
N PRO A 54 -9.61 -12.42 11.58
CA PRO A 54 -9.72 -12.85 10.19
C PRO A 54 -8.36 -13.29 9.64
N LEU A 55 -8.33 -14.32 8.82
CA LEU A 55 -7.12 -14.81 8.17
C LEU A 55 -6.66 -13.81 7.10
N ILE A 56 -5.36 -13.49 7.09
CA ILE A 56 -4.70 -12.71 6.03
C ILE A 56 -3.91 -13.67 5.14
N SER A 57 -4.13 -13.64 3.82
CA SER A 57 -3.26 -14.32 2.86
C SER A 57 -2.32 -13.30 2.22
N VAL A 58 -1.02 -13.47 2.44
CA VAL A 58 0.02 -12.62 1.86
C VAL A 58 0.51 -13.25 0.56
N LEU A 59 0.37 -12.56 -0.56
CA LEU A 59 0.78 -12.98 -1.89
C LEU A 59 2.13 -12.35 -2.25
N ILE A 60 3.15 -13.16 -2.46
CA ILE A 60 4.51 -12.71 -2.78
C ILE A 60 4.96 -13.32 -4.11
N PRO A 61 4.82 -12.60 -5.24
CA PRO A 61 5.44 -12.99 -6.50
C PRO A 61 6.96 -13.09 -6.36
N ASN A 62 7.57 -14.16 -6.84
CA ASN A 62 9.02 -14.33 -6.81
C ASN A 62 9.56 -14.97 -8.10
N LYS A 63 10.72 -14.50 -8.51
CA LYS A 63 11.55 -15.13 -9.53
C LYS A 63 13.00 -14.93 -9.16
N ASP A 64 13.74 -16.01 -8.93
CA ASP A 64 15.13 -15.93 -8.47
C ASP A 64 15.24 -15.04 -7.20
N HIS A 65 16.27 -14.22 -7.02
CA HIS A 65 16.42 -13.22 -5.94
C HIS A 65 16.07 -13.73 -4.53
N THR A 66 16.63 -14.88 -4.15
CA THR A 66 16.34 -15.54 -2.87
C THR A 66 16.71 -14.70 -1.65
N ASP A 67 17.74 -13.86 -1.75
CA ASP A 67 18.16 -12.97 -0.65
C ASP A 67 17.10 -11.89 -0.36
N ASP A 68 16.48 -11.35 -1.42
CA ASP A 68 15.40 -10.37 -1.26
C ASP A 68 14.16 -11.04 -0.66
N LEU A 69 13.78 -12.23 -1.17
CA LEU A 69 12.68 -13.01 -0.63
C LEU A 69 12.92 -13.40 0.84
N ASP A 70 14.14 -13.82 1.19
CA ASP A 70 14.49 -14.20 2.57
C ASP A 70 14.37 -13.01 3.52
N ARG A 71 14.84 -11.83 3.11
CA ARG A 71 14.70 -10.58 3.87
C ARG A 71 13.22 -10.20 4.05
N CYS A 72 12.43 -10.31 2.98
CA CYS A 72 11.00 -10.03 3.01
C CYS A 72 10.26 -10.96 3.98
N LEU A 73 10.43 -12.27 3.85
CA LEU A 73 9.81 -13.25 4.74
C LEU A 73 10.27 -13.06 6.19
N THR A 74 11.57 -12.94 6.43
CA THR A 74 12.13 -12.79 7.78
C THR A 74 11.59 -11.54 8.46
N SER A 75 11.62 -10.39 7.78
CA SER A 75 11.13 -9.13 8.35
C SER A 75 9.61 -9.14 8.56
N LEU A 76 8.84 -9.76 7.66
CA LEU A 76 7.41 -9.91 7.81
C LEU A 76 7.04 -10.74 9.03
N TYR A 77 7.65 -11.92 9.22
CA TYR A 77 7.37 -12.79 10.36
C TYR A 77 7.82 -12.17 11.70
N GLN A 78 8.88 -11.37 11.69
CA GLN A 78 9.37 -10.69 12.88
C GLN A 78 8.48 -9.50 13.28
N ASN A 79 7.88 -8.82 12.31
CA ASN A 79 7.21 -7.52 12.50
C ASN A 79 5.71 -7.53 12.16
N ALA A 80 5.12 -8.71 11.97
CA ALA A 80 3.70 -8.82 11.58
C ALA A 80 2.74 -8.15 12.59
N GLY A 81 2.99 -8.30 13.91
CA GLY A 81 2.09 -7.84 14.97
C GLY A 81 0.71 -8.49 14.93
N TYR A 82 0.58 -9.62 14.21
CA TYR A 82 -0.64 -10.37 14.02
C TYR A 82 -0.30 -11.82 13.64
N ASP A 83 -0.96 -12.80 14.29
CA ASP A 83 -0.56 -14.22 14.17
C ASP A 83 -1.37 -15.01 13.14
N ASN A 84 -2.60 -14.56 12.82
CA ASN A 84 -3.47 -15.32 11.92
C ASN A 84 -3.26 -14.91 10.45
N PHE A 85 -2.13 -15.30 9.89
CA PHE A 85 -1.81 -15.11 8.47
C PHE A 85 -1.17 -16.35 7.85
N GLU A 86 -1.25 -16.46 6.54
CA GLU A 86 -0.52 -17.39 5.70
C GLU A 86 0.26 -16.62 4.62
N VAL A 87 1.32 -17.22 4.11
CA VAL A 87 2.09 -16.66 3.00
C VAL A 87 2.06 -17.60 1.80
N ILE A 88 1.81 -17.05 0.63
CA ILE A 88 1.80 -17.75 -0.64
C ILE A 88 2.87 -17.12 -1.52
N VAL A 89 4.03 -17.76 -1.59
CA VAL A 89 5.09 -17.40 -2.54
C VAL A 89 4.70 -17.92 -3.91
N ILE A 90 4.63 -17.04 -4.90
CA ILE A 90 4.22 -17.38 -6.26
C ILE A 90 5.47 -17.39 -7.12
N GLU A 91 5.99 -18.59 -7.33
CA GLU A 91 7.18 -18.85 -8.16
C GLU A 91 6.85 -18.62 -9.65
N ASN A 92 7.64 -17.79 -10.34
CA ASN A 92 7.46 -17.51 -11.77
C ASN A 92 8.72 -17.77 -12.59
N ASN A 93 8.94 -19.03 -12.94
CA ASN A 93 9.99 -19.48 -13.87
C ASN A 93 11.41 -19.04 -13.45
N SER A 94 11.79 -19.29 -12.19
CA SER A 94 13.15 -19.11 -11.70
C SER A 94 14.12 -20.02 -12.47
N THR A 95 15.31 -19.53 -12.71
CA THR A 95 16.33 -20.21 -13.48
C THR A 95 17.57 -20.55 -12.65
N ASP A 96 17.74 -19.90 -11.50
CA ASP A 96 18.81 -20.17 -10.56
C ASP A 96 18.49 -21.45 -9.74
N PRO A 97 19.33 -22.50 -9.79
CA PRO A 97 19.14 -23.69 -8.97
C PRO A 97 19.12 -23.42 -7.46
N ALA A 98 19.75 -22.32 -6.99
CA ALA A 98 19.72 -21.90 -5.59
C ALA A 98 18.29 -21.53 -5.14
N THR A 99 17.44 -21.09 -6.05
CA THR A 99 16.05 -20.73 -5.74
C THR A 99 15.23 -21.95 -5.32
N GLU A 100 15.37 -23.06 -6.04
CA GLU A 100 14.69 -24.31 -5.67
C GLU A 100 15.19 -24.85 -4.31
N ALA A 101 16.51 -24.80 -4.09
CA ALA A 101 17.08 -25.19 -2.81
C ALA A 101 16.56 -24.31 -1.66
N TYR A 102 16.41 -23.01 -1.89
CA TYR A 102 15.83 -22.08 -0.91
C TYR A 102 14.37 -22.44 -0.60
N TYR A 103 13.53 -22.71 -1.62
CA TYR A 103 12.12 -23.07 -1.41
C TYR A 103 11.96 -24.31 -0.54
N GLN A 104 12.88 -25.28 -0.61
CA GLN A 104 12.87 -26.47 0.26
C GLN A 104 13.11 -26.12 1.75
N THR A 105 13.69 -24.97 2.06
CA THR A 105 13.91 -24.53 3.44
C THR A 105 12.70 -23.84 4.07
N ILE A 106 11.79 -23.30 3.25
CA ILE A 106 10.65 -22.50 3.68
C ILE A 106 9.78 -23.19 4.73
N PRO A 107 9.33 -24.46 4.56
CA PRO A 107 8.44 -25.11 5.53
C PRO A 107 9.05 -25.28 6.93
N GLY A 108 10.38 -25.32 7.04
CA GLY A 108 11.07 -25.45 8.32
C GLY A 108 11.33 -24.11 9.02
N ARG A 109 11.16 -22.99 8.31
CA ARG A 109 11.50 -21.64 8.79
C ARG A 109 10.28 -20.75 8.99
N PHE A 110 9.27 -20.89 8.15
CA PHE A 110 8.13 -19.98 8.08
C PHE A 110 6.82 -20.75 8.18
N ALA A 111 6.10 -20.54 9.28
CA ALA A 111 4.84 -21.23 9.55
C ALA A 111 3.75 -20.82 8.53
N ARG A 112 2.96 -21.78 8.02
CA ARG A 112 1.89 -21.53 7.04
C ARG A 112 2.35 -20.77 5.79
N CYS A 113 3.61 -21.02 5.35
CA CYS A 113 4.16 -20.50 4.10
C CYS A 113 4.20 -21.63 3.07
N LYS A 114 3.60 -21.41 1.90
CA LYS A 114 3.58 -22.36 0.78
C LYS A 114 4.09 -21.71 -0.51
N VAL A 115 4.68 -22.54 -1.39
CA VAL A 115 5.13 -22.10 -2.71
C VAL A 115 4.19 -22.69 -3.76
N VAL A 116 3.63 -21.84 -4.63
CA VAL A 116 2.81 -22.21 -5.79
C VAL A 116 3.52 -21.80 -7.07
N ARG A 117 3.33 -22.54 -8.17
CA ARG A 117 4.11 -22.34 -9.41
C ARG A 117 3.26 -21.81 -10.54
N TYR A 118 3.51 -20.57 -10.95
CA TYR A 118 2.93 -19.95 -12.13
C TYR A 118 3.86 -20.11 -13.33
N GLN A 119 3.40 -20.78 -14.38
CA GLN A 119 4.24 -21.11 -15.54
C GLN A 119 4.07 -20.13 -16.73
N GLY A 120 3.28 -19.08 -16.57
CA GLY A 120 3.11 -18.06 -17.61
C GLY A 120 4.32 -17.13 -17.74
N THR A 121 4.34 -16.33 -18.80
CA THR A 121 5.29 -15.22 -18.94
C THR A 121 5.09 -14.21 -17.83
N PHE A 122 6.13 -13.40 -17.55
CA PHE A 122 6.06 -12.39 -16.51
C PHE A 122 4.91 -11.40 -16.78
N ASN A 123 3.95 -11.39 -15.89
CA ASN A 123 2.80 -10.50 -15.85
C ASN A 123 2.40 -10.38 -14.37
N PHE A 124 2.72 -9.25 -13.75
CA PHE A 124 2.50 -9.04 -12.32
C PHE A 124 1.02 -9.26 -11.92
N SER A 125 0.12 -8.77 -12.76
CA SER A 125 -1.33 -8.92 -12.54
C SER A 125 -1.76 -10.39 -12.59
N ALA A 126 -1.34 -11.12 -13.63
CA ALA A 126 -1.68 -12.54 -13.79
C ALA A 126 -1.08 -13.41 -12.67
N ILE A 127 0.15 -13.12 -12.24
CA ILE A 127 0.83 -13.83 -11.16
C ILE A 127 0.04 -13.65 -9.85
N ASN A 128 -0.36 -12.43 -9.51
CA ASN A 128 -1.16 -12.17 -8.30
C ASN A 128 -2.56 -12.77 -8.39
N ASN A 129 -3.22 -12.68 -9.56
CA ASN A 129 -4.53 -13.31 -9.79
C ASN A 129 -4.45 -14.84 -9.62
N PHE A 130 -3.38 -15.46 -10.11
CA PHE A 130 -3.13 -16.88 -9.92
C PHE A 130 -2.91 -17.20 -8.43
N GLY A 131 -2.05 -16.45 -7.74
CA GLY A 131 -1.80 -16.63 -6.30
C GLY A 131 -3.06 -16.51 -5.45
N ALA A 132 -3.95 -15.57 -5.79
CA ALA A 132 -5.21 -15.34 -5.08
C ALA A 132 -6.18 -16.54 -5.14
N GLN A 133 -5.98 -17.49 -6.06
CA GLN A 133 -6.77 -18.73 -6.12
C GLN A 133 -6.43 -19.69 -4.97
N PHE A 134 -5.24 -19.58 -4.42
CA PHE A 134 -4.74 -20.42 -3.30
C PHE A 134 -4.92 -19.74 -1.94
N ALA A 135 -5.52 -18.56 -1.90
CA ALA A 135 -5.73 -17.78 -0.69
C ALA A 135 -7.00 -18.21 0.03
N ASP A 136 -6.85 -18.58 1.30
CA ASP A 136 -7.96 -18.95 2.20
C ASP A 136 -8.39 -17.78 3.09
N GLY A 137 -7.61 -16.68 3.11
CA GLY A 137 -7.84 -15.52 3.96
C GLY A 137 -9.03 -14.66 3.56
N GLU A 138 -9.65 -14.04 4.55
CA GLU A 138 -10.68 -13.01 4.35
C GLU A 138 -10.07 -11.71 3.78
N HIS A 139 -8.77 -11.51 4.03
CA HIS A 139 -8.00 -10.40 3.50
C HIS A 139 -6.82 -10.90 2.66
N LEU A 140 -6.55 -10.22 1.54
CA LEU A 140 -5.36 -10.39 0.73
C LEU A 140 -4.40 -9.22 0.99
N LEU A 141 -3.12 -9.54 1.11
CA LEU A 141 -2.04 -8.56 1.02
C LEU A 141 -1.18 -8.90 -0.21
N LEU A 142 -1.21 -8.04 -1.23
CA LEU A 142 -0.20 -8.06 -2.28
C LEU A 142 1.08 -7.47 -1.70
N LEU A 143 2.18 -8.20 -1.77
CA LEU A 143 3.46 -7.79 -1.21
C LEU A 143 4.60 -8.17 -2.16
N ASN A 144 5.42 -7.21 -2.57
CA ASN A 144 6.59 -7.51 -3.38
C ASN A 144 7.65 -8.28 -2.58
N ASN A 145 8.41 -9.15 -3.26
CA ASN A 145 9.48 -9.93 -2.64
C ASN A 145 10.70 -9.11 -2.18
N ASP A 146 10.80 -7.85 -2.61
CA ASP A 146 11.86 -6.91 -2.25
C ASP A 146 11.41 -5.85 -1.22
N ILE A 147 10.37 -6.17 -0.46
CA ILE A 147 9.93 -5.40 0.71
C ILE A 147 10.66 -5.89 1.97
N GLU A 148 11.12 -4.96 2.80
CA GLU A 148 11.60 -5.21 4.16
C GLU A 148 10.73 -4.47 5.16
N VAL A 149 9.98 -5.23 5.96
CA VAL A 149 9.02 -4.68 6.95
C VAL A 149 9.76 -4.09 8.14
N LEU A 150 9.42 -2.85 8.52
CA LEU A 150 10.07 -2.12 9.60
C LEU A 150 9.22 -2.00 10.87
N SER A 151 7.92 -1.70 10.72
CA SER A 151 7.03 -1.47 11.87
C SER A 151 6.55 -2.78 12.49
N HIS A 152 6.63 -2.90 13.83
CA HIS A 152 6.31 -4.14 14.56
C HIS A 152 4.84 -4.58 14.51
N ASP A 153 3.91 -3.69 14.20
CA ASP A 153 2.47 -3.98 14.11
C ASP A 153 1.99 -3.98 12.65
N PHE A 154 2.82 -4.35 11.68
CA PHE A 154 2.61 -4.12 10.26
C PHE A 154 1.28 -4.67 9.72
N LEU A 155 1.04 -5.97 9.86
CA LEU A 155 -0.21 -6.59 9.38
C LEU A 155 -1.42 -6.12 10.18
N ARG A 156 -1.25 -5.97 11.50
CA ARG A 156 -2.31 -5.46 12.38
C ARG A 156 -2.75 -4.06 11.98
N GLU A 157 -1.80 -3.18 11.68
CA GLU A 157 -2.09 -1.81 11.27
C GLU A 157 -2.89 -1.79 9.96
N LEU A 158 -2.43 -2.50 8.93
CA LEU A 158 -3.14 -2.60 7.64
C LEU A 158 -4.54 -3.19 7.81
N LEU A 159 -4.67 -4.27 8.61
CA LEU A 159 -5.93 -4.94 8.89
C LEU A 159 -6.92 -4.04 9.62
N SER A 160 -6.44 -3.21 10.54
CA SER A 160 -7.28 -2.32 11.34
C SER A 160 -8.16 -1.40 10.49
N TYR A 161 -7.64 -0.96 9.34
CA TYR A 161 -8.40 -0.22 8.34
C TYR A 161 -9.13 -1.12 7.35
N SER A 162 -8.46 -2.17 6.86
CA SER A 162 -9.03 -3.04 5.83
C SER A 162 -10.30 -3.76 6.26
N GLN A 163 -10.47 -4.05 7.55
CA GLN A 163 -11.69 -4.68 8.09
C GLN A 163 -12.95 -3.80 7.98
N ARG A 164 -12.79 -2.47 7.90
CA ARG A 164 -13.92 -1.54 7.83
C ARG A 164 -14.73 -1.76 6.55
N PRO A 165 -16.08 -1.70 6.62
CA PRO A 165 -16.93 -1.98 5.45
C PRO A 165 -16.79 -0.94 4.34
N ASP A 166 -16.43 0.29 4.67
CA ASP A 166 -16.25 1.42 3.76
C ASP A 166 -14.86 1.50 3.11
N VAL A 167 -13.93 0.58 3.48
CA VAL A 167 -12.56 0.55 2.98
C VAL A 167 -12.38 -0.49 1.89
N GLY A 168 -11.81 -0.08 0.76
CA GLY A 168 -11.49 -0.91 -0.39
C GLY A 168 -10.06 -1.44 -0.37
N ALA A 169 -9.09 -0.55 -0.23
CA ALA A 169 -7.67 -0.90 -0.18
C ALA A 169 -6.93 -0.11 0.89
N VAL A 170 -5.85 -0.70 1.43
CA VAL A 170 -4.96 -0.05 2.39
C VAL A 170 -3.52 -0.24 1.95
N GLY A 171 -2.77 0.86 1.85
CA GLY A 171 -1.35 0.87 1.51
C GLY A 171 -0.47 1.34 2.68
N ALA A 172 0.75 0.82 2.70
CA ALA A 172 1.78 1.16 3.66
C ALA A 172 2.59 2.40 3.23
N LYS A 173 3.34 2.97 4.15
CA LYS A 173 4.40 3.95 3.86
C LYS A 173 5.65 3.20 3.42
N LEU A 174 6.10 3.46 2.18
CA LEU A 174 7.29 2.80 1.66
C LEU A 174 8.44 3.81 1.50
N TYR A 175 9.64 3.33 1.78
CA TYR A 175 10.88 4.08 1.64
C TYR A 175 11.80 3.45 0.60
N TYR A 176 12.57 4.27 -0.06
CA TYR A 176 13.77 3.82 -0.75
C TYR A 176 14.88 3.45 0.24
N PRO A 177 15.89 2.66 -0.18
CA PRO A 177 17.00 2.27 0.70
C PRO A 177 17.85 3.44 1.24
N ASP A 178 17.71 4.64 0.67
CA ASP A 178 18.37 5.87 1.08
C ASP A 178 17.57 6.70 2.10
N ASP A 179 16.54 6.11 2.72
CA ASP A 179 15.62 6.77 3.66
C ASP A 179 14.82 7.93 3.05
N THR A 180 14.58 7.92 1.74
CA THR A 180 13.61 8.83 1.14
C THR A 180 12.26 8.14 0.91
N ILE A 181 11.17 8.93 0.88
CA ILE A 181 9.81 8.45 0.63
C ILE A 181 9.70 7.90 -0.80
N GLN A 182 9.26 6.65 -0.93
CA GLN A 182 8.88 6.07 -2.20
C GLN A 182 7.37 6.16 -2.43
N HIS A 183 6.58 5.80 -1.40
CA HIS A 183 5.12 5.79 -1.46
C HIS A 183 4.50 6.32 -0.19
N ALA A 184 3.57 7.27 -0.36
CA ALA A 184 2.68 7.79 0.66
C ALA A 184 1.29 8.13 0.07
N GLY A 185 0.76 7.21 -0.77
CA GLY A 185 -0.45 7.40 -1.56
C GLY A 185 -0.17 7.76 -3.02
N VAL A 186 -1.17 7.63 -3.89
CA VAL A 186 -1.09 7.93 -5.32
C VAL A 186 -2.04 9.05 -5.67
N LEU A 187 -1.51 10.08 -6.34
CA LEU A 187 -2.23 11.24 -6.86
C LEU A 187 -2.51 11.07 -8.34
N MET A 188 -3.73 11.43 -8.77
CA MET A 188 -4.11 11.43 -10.18
C MET A 188 -3.76 12.74 -10.85
N GLY A 189 -3.48 12.69 -12.16
CA GLY A 189 -3.19 13.88 -12.99
C GLY A 189 -1.74 14.36 -12.93
N ILE A 190 -0.90 13.79 -12.09
CA ILE A 190 0.52 14.14 -12.02
C ILE A 190 1.23 13.74 -13.32
N ASN A 191 1.88 14.70 -13.96
CA ASN A 191 2.54 14.55 -15.28
C ASN A 191 1.64 13.88 -16.33
N GLY A 192 0.33 14.21 -16.32
CA GLY A 192 -0.66 13.63 -17.22
C GLY A 192 -0.93 12.14 -17.00
N SER A 193 -0.68 11.63 -15.80
CA SER A 193 -0.86 10.22 -15.43
C SER A 193 -1.22 10.08 -13.95
N ALA A 194 -0.48 9.29 -13.20
CA ALA A 194 -0.55 9.14 -11.76
C ALA A 194 0.87 9.15 -11.17
N GLY A 195 1.03 9.70 -9.98
CA GLY A 195 2.33 9.80 -9.30
C GLY A 195 2.23 9.53 -7.81
N HIS A 196 3.35 9.11 -7.21
CA HIS A 196 3.42 8.86 -5.76
C HIS A 196 3.54 10.18 -5.00
N SER A 197 2.66 10.39 -4.03
CA SER A 197 2.66 11.56 -3.15
C SER A 197 3.99 11.69 -2.40
N HIS A 198 4.57 12.91 -2.37
CA HIS A 198 5.81 13.26 -1.66
C HIS A 198 7.03 12.38 -2.00
N LYS A 199 7.08 11.85 -3.22
CA LYS A 199 8.21 11.03 -3.66
C LYS A 199 9.55 11.75 -3.45
N SER A 200 10.56 11.02 -2.95
CA SER A 200 11.91 11.51 -2.64
C SER A 200 11.99 12.54 -1.49
N TYR A 201 10.93 12.76 -0.73
CA TYR A 201 11.01 13.52 0.51
C TYR A 201 11.78 12.72 1.57
N PRO A 202 12.51 13.38 2.50
CA PRO A 202 13.16 12.68 3.61
C PRO A 202 12.17 11.89 4.47
N ARG A 203 12.58 10.74 4.99
CA ARG A 203 11.77 9.91 5.91
C ARG A 203 11.20 10.69 7.09
N THR A 204 11.96 11.67 7.60
CA THR A 204 11.59 12.52 8.72
C THR A 204 10.62 13.65 8.38
N ALA A 205 10.27 13.83 7.10
CA ALA A 205 9.34 14.86 6.69
C ALA A 205 7.93 14.57 7.20
N VAL A 206 7.23 15.61 7.65
CA VAL A 206 5.83 15.50 8.09
C VAL A 206 4.84 15.72 6.94
N GLY A 207 5.32 16.26 5.81
CA GLY A 207 4.50 16.58 4.63
C GLY A 207 3.58 17.79 4.84
N ASP A 208 2.97 18.24 3.75
CA ASP A 208 1.98 19.31 3.78
C ASP A 208 0.78 18.90 4.64
N MET A 209 0.37 19.77 5.56
CA MET A 209 -0.73 19.50 6.49
C MET A 209 -0.60 18.15 7.22
N TYR A 210 0.63 17.76 7.54
CA TYR A 210 0.96 16.50 8.23
C TYR A 210 0.60 15.21 7.46
N ARG A 211 0.45 15.28 6.13
CA ARG A 211 0.02 14.14 5.31
C ARG A 211 0.92 12.91 5.38
N LEU A 212 2.21 13.10 5.65
CA LEU A 212 3.17 11.98 5.75
C LEU A 212 3.15 11.26 7.10
N VAL A 213 2.49 11.84 8.11
CA VAL A 213 2.44 11.29 9.48
C VAL A 213 1.02 11.04 9.99
N THR A 214 0.02 11.32 9.15
CA THR A 214 -1.40 11.01 9.41
C THR A 214 -1.97 10.09 8.34
N THR A 215 -2.97 9.29 8.71
CA THR A 215 -3.72 8.47 7.76
C THR A 215 -4.47 9.37 6.77
N GLN A 216 -4.42 9.01 5.49
CA GLN A 216 -5.03 9.80 4.41
C GLN A 216 -5.83 8.90 3.47
N ASP A 217 -6.88 9.47 2.89
CA ASP A 217 -7.57 8.89 1.76
C ASP A 217 -6.89 9.36 0.46
N TYR A 218 -6.72 8.42 -0.47
CA TYR A 218 -6.21 8.67 -1.82
C TYR A 218 -7.05 7.96 -2.87
N MET A 219 -6.91 8.33 -4.13
CA MET A 219 -7.56 7.57 -5.20
C MET A 219 -6.94 6.20 -5.39
N ALA A 220 -5.66 6.03 -5.05
CA ALA A 220 -5.00 4.73 -5.11
C ALA A 220 -3.82 4.61 -4.12
N VAL A 221 -3.39 3.37 -3.90
CA VAL A 221 -2.17 2.97 -3.21
C VAL A 221 -1.43 1.94 -4.05
N THR A 222 -0.11 1.78 -3.82
CA THR A 222 0.73 0.92 -4.65
C THR A 222 0.54 -0.57 -4.40
N GLY A 223 0.57 -1.36 -5.47
CA GLY A 223 0.53 -2.83 -5.43
C GLY A 223 1.77 -3.48 -4.81
N ALA A 224 2.84 -2.72 -4.58
CA ALA A 224 4.01 -3.22 -3.86
C ALA A 224 3.67 -3.62 -2.40
N CYS A 225 2.66 -2.95 -1.80
CA CYS A 225 2.08 -3.31 -0.50
C CYS A 225 0.63 -2.83 -0.46
N LEU A 226 -0.32 -3.70 -0.80
CA LEU A 226 -1.75 -3.38 -0.89
C LEU A 226 -2.57 -4.46 -0.20
N MET A 227 -3.26 -4.08 0.90
CA MET A 227 -4.22 -4.95 1.56
C MET A 227 -5.64 -4.62 1.11
N THR A 228 -6.43 -5.67 0.81
CA THR A 228 -7.85 -5.56 0.44
C THR A 228 -8.62 -6.79 0.94
N LYS A 229 -9.96 -6.71 0.97
CA LYS A 229 -10.79 -7.90 1.25
C LYS A 229 -10.74 -8.87 0.07
N THR A 230 -10.56 -10.16 0.33
CA THR A 230 -10.57 -11.22 -0.70
C THR A 230 -11.86 -11.21 -1.53
N ALA A 231 -12.99 -10.97 -0.88
CA ALA A 231 -14.28 -10.87 -1.55
C ALA A 231 -14.33 -9.69 -2.54
N LEU A 232 -13.76 -8.54 -2.18
CA LEU A 232 -13.66 -7.37 -3.07
C LEU A 232 -12.72 -7.65 -4.24
N TYR A 233 -11.56 -8.29 -3.98
CA TYR A 233 -10.61 -8.64 -5.02
C TYR A 233 -11.27 -9.54 -6.09
N ARG A 234 -11.94 -10.59 -5.65
CA ARG A 234 -12.67 -11.52 -6.52
C ARG A 234 -13.84 -10.84 -7.26
N ALA A 235 -14.63 -10.02 -6.56
CA ALA A 235 -15.78 -9.31 -7.14
C ALA A 235 -15.41 -8.24 -8.18
N ASN A 236 -14.16 -7.75 -8.15
CA ASN A 236 -13.61 -6.82 -9.16
C ASN A 236 -12.85 -7.54 -10.30
N GLY A 237 -12.81 -8.88 -10.30
CA GLY A 237 -12.08 -9.67 -11.28
C GLY A 237 -10.56 -9.64 -11.10
N GLY A 238 -10.07 -9.28 -9.90
CA GLY A 238 -8.65 -9.12 -9.62
C GLY A 238 -8.02 -7.91 -10.33
N LEU A 239 -6.72 -8.02 -10.60
CA LEU A 239 -5.97 -7.06 -11.42
C LEU A 239 -6.24 -7.31 -12.91
N ASP A 240 -6.27 -6.25 -13.72
CA ASP A 240 -6.51 -6.34 -15.17
C ASP A 240 -5.21 -6.78 -15.90
N GLU A 241 -5.05 -8.08 -16.08
CA GLU A 241 -3.85 -8.69 -16.66
C GLU A 241 -3.69 -8.47 -18.16
N GLU A 242 -4.75 -8.07 -18.86
CA GLU A 242 -4.71 -7.79 -20.29
C GLU A 242 -4.22 -6.36 -20.58
N LYS A 243 -4.78 -5.37 -19.86
CA LYS A 243 -4.50 -3.96 -20.10
C LYS A 243 -3.35 -3.42 -19.25
N PHE A 244 -3.13 -3.98 -18.06
CA PHE A 244 -2.20 -3.52 -17.06
C PHE A 244 -1.39 -4.70 -16.49
N ALA A 245 -0.56 -5.29 -17.32
CA ALA A 245 0.23 -6.45 -16.95
C ALA A 245 1.22 -6.15 -15.81
N VAL A 246 1.78 -4.94 -15.77
CA VAL A 246 2.81 -4.52 -14.81
C VAL A 246 2.56 -3.13 -14.25
N ALA A 247 2.39 -2.10 -15.11
CA ALA A 247 2.17 -0.74 -14.65
C ALA A 247 0.67 -0.44 -14.54
N TYR A 248 0.31 0.44 -13.59
CA TYR A 248 -1.05 0.94 -13.36
C TYR A 248 -2.09 -0.11 -12.94
N ASN A 249 -1.73 -1.35 -12.73
CA ASN A 249 -2.66 -2.41 -12.31
C ASN A 249 -3.26 -2.14 -10.92
N ASP A 250 -2.46 -1.65 -10.00
CA ASP A 250 -2.81 -1.24 -8.65
C ASP A 250 -3.71 0.01 -8.67
N VAL A 251 -3.35 1.00 -9.48
CA VAL A 251 -4.14 2.22 -9.64
C VAL A 251 -5.50 1.89 -10.27
N ASP A 252 -5.53 1.06 -11.32
CA ASP A 252 -6.77 0.56 -11.94
C ASP A 252 -7.66 -0.16 -10.92
N TYR A 253 -7.07 -1.05 -10.12
CA TYR A 253 -7.79 -1.79 -9.10
C TYR A 253 -8.38 -0.84 -8.04
N CYS A 254 -7.59 0.09 -7.52
CA CYS A 254 -8.04 1.07 -6.54
C CYS A 254 -9.13 2.00 -7.10
N LEU A 255 -9.02 2.43 -8.36
CA LEU A 255 -10.05 3.26 -9.01
C LEU A 255 -11.38 2.52 -9.18
N LYS A 256 -11.36 1.22 -9.49
CA LYS A 256 -12.57 0.38 -9.49
C LYS A 256 -13.23 0.32 -8.11
N LEU A 257 -12.45 0.23 -7.03
CA LEU A 257 -12.96 0.27 -5.65
C LEU A 257 -13.55 1.65 -5.33
N TRP A 258 -12.83 2.71 -5.66
CA TRP A 258 -13.27 4.08 -5.43
C TRP A 258 -14.57 4.41 -6.19
N GLN A 259 -14.73 3.96 -7.43
CA GLN A 259 -15.96 4.09 -8.22
C GLN A 259 -17.16 3.38 -7.58
N ARG A 260 -16.93 2.42 -6.70
CA ARG A 260 -17.96 1.75 -5.89
C ARG A 260 -18.25 2.45 -4.57
N GLY A 261 -17.66 3.62 -4.34
CA GLY A 261 -17.81 4.41 -3.12
C GLY A 261 -16.96 3.93 -1.93
N LEU A 262 -15.92 3.12 -2.19
CA LEU A 262 -14.99 2.65 -1.17
C LEU A 262 -13.76 3.55 -1.07
N LEU A 263 -13.21 3.66 0.13
CA LEU A 263 -12.01 4.44 0.41
C LEU A 263 -10.75 3.61 0.14
N ASN A 264 -9.73 4.25 -0.43
CA ASN A 264 -8.37 3.71 -0.50
C ASN A 264 -7.50 4.50 0.46
N ILE A 265 -6.94 3.82 1.46
CA ILE A 265 -6.30 4.44 2.61
C ILE A 265 -4.79 4.25 2.55
N TYR A 266 -4.04 5.31 2.73
CA TYR A 266 -2.64 5.29 3.11
C TYR A 266 -2.52 5.38 4.63
N THR A 267 -1.76 4.48 5.27
CA THR A 267 -1.40 4.58 6.69
C THR A 267 0.10 4.75 6.86
N PRO A 268 0.55 5.79 7.60
CA PRO A 268 1.97 6.02 7.84
C PRO A 268 2.57 5.10 8.91
N ARG A 269 1.76 4.27 9.58
CA ARG A 269 2.19 3.40 10.68
C ARG A 269 2.61 2.01 10.23
N ALA A 270 2.22 1.60 9.03
CA ALA A 270 2.78 0.42 8.39
C ALA A 270 3.94 0.89 7.52
N GLU A 271 5.17 0.69 7.98
CA GLU A 271 6.39 1.17 7.32
C GLU A 271 7.23 0.02 6.80
N ALA A 272 7.78 0.18 5.60
CA ALA A 272 8.70 -0.78 5.02
C ALA A 272 9.69 -0.11 4.06
N TYR A 273 10.87 -0.70 3.86
CA TYR A 273 11.70 -0.42 2.69
C TYR A 273 11.20 -1.20 1.48
N HIS A 274 11.34 -0.62 0.30
CA HIS A 274 11.10 -1.27 -0.98
C HIS A 274 12.32 -1.10 -1.88
N TYR A 275 13.06 -2.18 -2.10
CA TYR A 275 14.33 -2.22 -2.82
C TYR A 275 14.12 -2.29 -4.35
N GLU A 276 13.18 -1.50 -4.86
CA GLU A 276 12.66 -1.49 -6.22
C GLU A 276 13.70 -1.74 -7.32
N SER A 277 13.27 -2.39 -8.41
CA SER A 277 13.94 -2.52 -9.71
C SER A 277 15.02 -3.58 -9.85
N LYS A 278 15.25 -4.46 -8.87
CA LYS A 278 16.25 -5.54 -9.02
C LYS A 278 15.80 -6.65 -9.96
N SER A 279 14.52 -7.06 -9.87
CA SER A 279 13.97 -8.17 -10.66
C SER A 279 13.33 -7.76 -11.98
N ARG A 280 12.78 -6.56 -12.06
CA ARG A 280 12.01 -6.08 -13.22
C ARG A 280 12.87 -5.35 -14.27
N GLY A 281 14.00 -4.79 -13.88
CA GLY A 281 14.78 -3.85 -14.69
C GLY A 281 14.05 -2.51 -14.87
N LEU A 282 14.75 -1.52 -15.41
CA LEU A 282 14.16 -0.21 -15.69
C LEU A 282 13.15 -0.30 -16.84
N ASP A 283 11.97 0.29 -16.69
CA ASP A 283 10.94 0.39 -17.75
C ASP A 283 11.40 1.18 -18.99
N THR A 284 12.59 1.79 -18.92
CA THR A 284 13.24 2.53 -20.02
C THR A 284 13.95 1.63 -21.04
N LEU A 285 14.09 0.31 -20.81
CA LEU A 285 14.75 -0.62 -21.72
C LEU A 285 13.74 -1.14 -22.77
N SER A 286 14.13 -1.06 -24.04
CA SER A 286 13.45 -1.41 -25.30
C SER A 286 12.04 -2.07 -25.25
N GLU A 287 11.90 -3.31 -24.81
CA GLU A 287 10.61 -4.02 -24.76
C GLU A 287 9.74 -3.60 -23.56
N ASN A 288 10.36 -3.33 -22.43
CA ASN A 288 9.69 -2.79 -21.24
C ASN A 288 9.11 -1.40 -21.51
N ALA A 289 9.84 -0.54 -22.24
CA ALA A 289 9.36 0.78 -22.62
C ALA A 289 8.11 0.70 -23.52
N LYS A 290 8.08 -0.19 -24.50
CA LYS A 290 6.90 -0.37 -25.36
C LYS A 290 5.68 -0.86 -24.57
N ARG A 291 5.88 -1.81 -23.65
CA ARG A 291 4.81 -2.27 -22.76
C ARG A 291 4.31 -1.12 -21.90
N TYR A 292 5.20 -0.39 -21.23
CA TYR A 292 4.86 0.73 -20.37
C TYR A 292 4.07 1.82 -21.11
N GLU A 293 4.50 2.23 -22.31
CA GLU A 293 3.78 3.23 -23.11
C GLU A 293 2.38 2.75 -23.53
N ARG A 294 2.22 1.46 -23.84
CA ARG A 294 0.92 0.87 -24.12
C ARG A 294 0.01 0.87 -22.87
N GLU A 295 0.54 0.46 -21.72
CA GLU A 295 -0.20 0.45 -20.45
C GLU A 295 -0.58 1.86 -20.01
N LYS A 296 0.32 2.84 -20.19
CA LYS A 296 0.06 4.27 -19.96
C LYS A 296 -1.05 4.80 -20.88
N ALA A 297 -1.02 4.45 -22.16
CA ALA A 297 -2.07 4.85 -23.10
C ALA A 297 -3.44 4.22 -22.73
N ASN A 298 -3.46 2.94 -22.35
CA ASN A 298 -4.66 2.27 -21.85
C ASN A 298 -5.21 2.96 -20.59
N PHE A 299 -4.32 3.31 -19.68
CA PHE A 299 -4.68 3.99 -18.43
C PHE A 299 -5.28 5.37 -18.70
N TYR A 300 -4.62 6.18 -19.53
CA TYR A 300 -5.15 7.48 -19.94
C TYR A 300 -6.51 7.36 -20.62
N ALA A 301 -6.66 6.44 -21.58
CA ALA A 301 -7.93 6.23 -22.30
C ALA A 301 -9.08 5.86 -21.34
N LYS A 302 -8.79 5.03 -20.32
CA LYS A 302 -9.79 4.57 -19.35
C LYS A 302 -10.15 5.61 -18.29
N TYR A 303 -9.17 6.40 -17.84
CA TYR A 303 -9.30 7.29 -16.67
C TYR A 303 -9.07 8.77 -16.98
N LYS A 304 -9.13 9.17 -18.26
CA LYS A 304 -8.93 10.54 -18.72
C LYS A 304 -9.66 11.60 -17.87
N GLN A 305 -10.90 11.31 -17.49
CA GLN A 305 -11.70 12.25 -16.68
C GLN A 305 -11.08 12.58 -15.33
N TYR A 306 -10.39 11.63 -14.69
CA TYR A 306 -9.71 11.85 -13.39
C TYR A 306 -8.31 12.45 -13.58
N ILE A 307 -7.64 12.10 -14.68
CA ILE A 307 -6.30 12.59 -15.01
C ILE A 307 -6.35 14.08 -15.38
N ASP A 308 -7.32 14.47 -16.22
CA ASP A 308 -7.38 15.82 -16.78
C ASP A 308 -8.12 16.82 -15.88
N ASN A 309 -9.10 16.34 -15.09
CA ASN A 309 -10.02 17.27 -14.45
C ASN A 309 -9.81 17.42 -12.95
N TYR A 310 -9.70 16.30 -12.20
CA TYR A 310 -9.74 16.43 -10.75
C TYR A 310 -9.46 15.13 -9.99
N ASP A 311 -8.48 15.19 -9.09
CA ASP A 311 -8.31 14.25 -7.99
C ASP A 311 -8.99 14.85 -6.75
N PRO A 312 -10.01 14.22 -6.15
CA PRO A 312 -10.73 14.78 -5.00
C PRO A 312 -9.87 14.96 -3.75
N TYR A 313 -8.71 14.31 -3.69
CA TYR A 313 -7.75 14.39 -2.58
C TYR A 313 -6.59 15.36 -2.86
N TYR A 314 -6.56 15.99 -4.06
CA TYR A 314 -5.51 16.91 -4.47
C TYR A 314 -6.12 18.25 -4.93
N ASN A 315 -5.83 19.33 -4.21
CA ASN A 315 -6.41 20.63 -4.49
C ASN A 315 -6.04 21.12 -5.90
N PRO A 316 -6.99 21.59 -6.73
CA PRO A 316 -6.73 22.02 -8.11
C PRO A 316 -5.80 23.23 -8.22
N HIS A 317 -5.52 23.94 -7.13
CA HIS A 317 -4.54 25.03 -7.09
C HIS A 317 -3.10 24.55 -6.87
N PHE A 318 -2.90 23.29 -6.52
CA PHE A 318 -1.56 22.70 -6.51
C PHE A 318 -1.10 22.41 -7.93
N ASN A 319 0.23 22.47 -8.15
CA ASN A 319 0.80 22.07 -9.43
C ASN A 319 0.70 20.55 -9.61
N ASN A 320 0.56 20.13 -10.85
CA ASN A 320 0.50 18.71 -11.23
C ASN A 320 1.75 18.25 -12.01
N LEU A 321 2.83 19.04 -11.95
CA LEU A 321 4.11 18.65 -12.52
C LEU A 321 4.97 17.85 -11.55
N PHE A 322 4.76 18.07 -10.24
CA PHE A 322 5.52 17.43 -9.15
C PHE A 322 4.57 16.94 -8.06
N GLU A 323 4.95 15.88 -7.40
CA GLU A 323 4.18 15.23 -6.33
C GLU A 323 4.38 15.91 -4.95
N ASN A 324 4.52 17.24 -4.91
CA ASN A 324 5.02 17.99 -3.75
C ASN A 324 4.02 18.97 -3.12
N PHE A 325 2.75 18.96 -3.54
CA PHE A 325 1.73 19.89 -3.06
C PHE A 325 2.10 21.39 -3.17
N GLY A 326 3.02 21.72 -4.04
CA GLY A 326 3.38 23.10 -4.35
C GLY A 326 2.25 23.83 -5.06
N LEU A 327 2.10 25.14 -4.81
CA LEU A 327 1.14 25.97 -5.54
C LEU A 327 1.52 26.12 -7.03
N LYS A 328 0.50 26.33 -7.88
CA LYS A 328 0.68 26.68 -9.29
C LYS A 328 1.37 28.00 -9.47
#